data_02f1706c093ec3fdd7a42acfad1e5d3b
#
_entry.id   02f1706c093ec3fdd7a42acfad1e5d3b
#
_cell.length_a   1.000
_cell.length_b   1.000
_cell.length_c   1.000
_cell.angle_alpha   90.00
_cell.angle_beta   90.00
_cell.angle_gamma   90.00
#
_symmetry.space_group_name_H-M   'P 1'
#
loop_
_entity.id
_entity.type
_entity.pdbx_description
1 polymer ?
#
loop_
_entity_poly.entity_id
_entity_poly.type
_entity_poly.pdbx_seq_one_letter_code
_entity_poly.pdbx_strand_id
1 'polypeptide(L)'
;MLPGPGLQLTRKQLYDEIWEISAVGVAKKYHLSYPHLLKRIKEERIEIPPAGYWTKKSFDKETTTIPLSGDPERLVSLGDAELGYSEAVPQIQAVSPPQVPDEPPASAPSSVIADSEIRSEPKVQQPPTMVQGVRFYDRDRLYQEVWAYRREELAQTYDMEEAALVKLCQALAIPVPPANYWKKLHDGKPVTVPPLPQACARAVDDIYTRNNLEKTGFLSDGEQAILLSAALYLSLRDEREKQNPNISRCRKQLRPLQKGETGYGVENVSGESIPRTLRMLDALTKTASALGMEISDRLYFSVGADRVQLQFSELKDKTTHQLTRQEKLELVKYEEEKKKHSWASRPQIPKYDYTFNGRLSVSIGGKYHYHDTAKTPLEDRLGDMLLSLTAAIHDARLVREEQEERARKAEEERQRKEELRRRYNKEAERTTALVNMAEDYHTACKIRAMVNAMKQKEPLSEEETAFISWAEGKADWFDPTIAAKDPCLGTRNHGADAKDKELKREWWRW
;
A
#
# COMPACT_ATOMS: atom_id res chain seq x y z
N MET A 1 -37.73 23.14 0.05
CA MET A 1 -37.67 22.37 1.30
C MET A 1 -36.47 22.87 2.06
N LEU A 2 -36.67 23.44 3.26
CA LEU A 2 -35.60 23.91 4.14
C LEU A 2 -34.85 22.71 4.72
N PRO A 3 -33.52 22.76 4.87
CA PRO A 3 -32.79 21.65 5.48
C PRO A 3 -33.21 21.49 6.94
N GLY A 4 -33.41 20.24 7.36
CA GLY A 4 -33.79 19.90 8.72
C GLY A 4 -32.69 20.28 9.73
N PRO A 5 -33.03 20.45 11.02
CA PRO A 5 -32.09 20.86 12.04
C PRO A 5 -30.96 19.81 12.16
N GLY A 6 -29.74 20.21 11.87
CA GLY A 6 -28.55 19.37 12.09
C GLY A 6 -28.44 18.92 13.54
N LEU A 7 -27.88 17.74 13.76
CA LEU A 7 -27.63 17.19 15.10
C LEU A 7 -26.82 18.19 15.94
N GLN A 8 -27.42 18.68 17.02
CA GLN A 8 -26.80 19.61 17.96
C GLN A 8 -26.70 18.95 19.34
N LEU A 9 -25.49 18.95 19.90
CA LEU A 9 -25.21 18.50 21.26
C LEU A 9 -24.56 19.63 22.04
N THR A 10 -24.75 19.69 23.35
CA THR A 10 -23.97 20.61 24.18
C THR A 10 -22.50 20.10 24.26
N ARG A 11 -21.56 21.02 24.49
CA ARG A 11 -20.15 20.64 24.68
C ARG A 11 -20.00 19.62 25.82
N LYS A 12 -20.79 19.76 26.88
CA LYS A 12 -20.81 18.82 28.01
C LYS A 12 -21.30 17.44 27.57
N GLN A 13 -22.42 17.35 26.85
CA GLN A 13 -22.94 16.08 26.35
C GLN A 13 -21.93 15.37 25.44
N LEU A 14 -21.32 16.11 24.51
CA LEU A 14 -20.32 15.56 23.60
C LEU A 14 -19.06 15.10 24.36
N TYR A 15 -18.60 15.85 25.36
CA TYR A 15 -17.49 15.47 26.23
C TYR A 15 -17.81 14.20 27.03
N ASP A 16 -18.95 14.14 27.71
CA ASP A 16 -19.36 12.98 28.53
C ASP A 16 -19.44 11.71 27.67
N GLU A 17 -20.03 11.79 26.49
CA GLU A 17 -20.11 10.66 25.56
C GLU A 17 -18.72 10.21 25.03
N ILE A 18 -17.83 11.16 24.74
CA ILE A 18 -16.45 10.82 24.32
C ILE A 18 -15.71 10.08 25.45
N TRP A 19 -15.92 10.46 26.70
CA TRP A 19 -15.29 9.82 27.86
C TRP A 19 -16.00 8.53 28.28
N GLU A 20 -17.22 8.29 27.82
CA GLU A 20 -17.99 7.06 28.06
C GLU A 20 -17.72 5.97 27.00
N ILE A 21 -17.85 6.30 25.71
CA ILE A 21 -17.83 5.34 24.60
C ILE A 21 -16.73 5.57 23.57
N SER A 22 -15.85 6.54 23.77
CA SER A 22 -14.79 7.01 22.84
C SER A 22 -15.30 7.88 21.67
N ALA A 23 -14.41 8.69 21.08
CA ALA A 23 -14.73 9.48 19.88
C ALA A 23 -15.16 8.62 18.68
N VAL A 24 -14.59 7.42 18.55
CA VAL A 24 -15.01 6.44 17.51
C VAL A 24 -16.41 5.90 17.81
N GLY A 25 -16.72 5.66 19.10
CA GLY A 25 -18.05 5.23 19.55
C GLY A 25 -19.11 6.29 19.27
N VAL A 26 -18.82 7.57 19.56
CA VAL A 26 -19.69 8.71 19.26
C VAL A 26 -19.92 8.84 17.75
N ALA A 27 -18.88 8.74 16.92
CA ALA A 27 -19.00 8.78 15.47
C ALA A 27 -19.95 7.68 14.93
N LYS A 28 -19.83 6.46 15.46
CA LYS A 28 -20.73 5.35 15.13
C LYS A 28 -22.15 5.57 15.62
N LYS A 29 -22.34 6.05 16.85
CA LYS A 29 -23.66 6.28 17.46
C LYS A 29 -24.50 7.28 16.67
N TYR A 30 -23.85 8.34 16.17
CA TYR A 30 -24.52 9.41 15.44
C TYR A 30 -24.33 9.35 13.92
N HIS A 31 -23.77 8.26 13.38
CA HIS A 31 -23.47 8.07 11.96
C HIS A 31 -22.66 9.21 11.32
N LEU A 32 -21.69 9.74 12.08
CA LEU A 32 -20.85 10.85 11.65
C LEU A 32 -19.53 10.33 11.06
N SER A 33 -18.97 11.09 10.13
CA SER A 33 -17.61 10.87 9.68
C SER A 33 -16.60 11.13 10.83
N TYR A 34 -15.79 10.14 11.18
CA TYR A 34 -14.81 10.25 12.26
C TYR A 34 -13.81 11.42 12.08
N PRO A 35 -13.23 11.66 10.88
CA PRO A 35 -12.39 12.84 10.65
C PRO A 35 -13.13 14.17 10.87
N HIS A 36 -14.40 14.25 10.47
CA HIS A 36 -15.23 15.42 10.67
C HIS A 36 -15.50 15.68 12.14
N LEU A 37 -15.86 14.63 12.89
CA LEU A 37 -16.03 14.72 14.35
C LEU A 37 -14.76 15.18 15.07
N LEU A 38 -13.58 14.64 14.70
CA LEU A 38 -12.29 15.05 15.28
C LEU A 38 -11.98 16.53 14.99
N LYS A 39 -12.31 17.02 13.80
CA LYS A 39 -12.14 18.43 13.43
C LYS A 39 -13.00 19.33 14.34
N ARG A 40 -14.27 18.97 14.53
CA ARG A 40 -15.19 19.69 15.44
C ARG A 40 -14.74 19.66 16.89
N ILE A 41 -14.28 18.51 17.40
CA ILE A 41 -13.73 18.36 18.76
C ILE A 41 -12.55 19.33 18.97
N LYS A 42 -11.66 19.47 17.98
CA LYS A 42 -10.53 20.41 18.02
C LYS A 42 -10.97 21.86 17.96
N GLU A 43 -11.92 22.20 17.09
CA GLU A 43 -12.46 23.56 16.95
C GLU A 43 -13.13 24.03 18.24
N GLU A 44 -13.89 23.14 18.88
CA GLU A 44 -14.59 23.43 20.13
C GLU A 44 -13.73 23.19 21.39
N ARG A 45 -12.45 22.82 21.23
CA ARG A 45 -11.51 22.58 22.33
C ARG A 45 -12.06 21.62 23.38
N ILE A 46 -12.60 20.48 22.94
CA ILE A 46 -13.10 19.42 23.82
C ILE A 46 -11.95 18.43 24.06
N GLU A 47 -11.64 18.19 25.32
CA GLU A 47 -10.57 17.30 25.73
C GLU A 47 -10.96 15.84 25.49
N ILE A 48 -10.06 15.08 24.85
CA ILE A 48 -10.25 13.66 24.56
C ILE A 48 -9.39 12.78 25.48
N PRO A 49 -9.82 11.55 25.78
CA PRO A 49 -9.05 10.63 26.60
C PRO A 49 -7.66 10.37 26.00
N PRO A 50 -6.59 10.39 26.82
CA PRO A 50 -5.24 10.13 26.35
C PRO A 50 -5.04 8.68 25.90
N ALA A 51 -4.01 8.44 25.08
CA ALA A 51 -3.66 7.11 24.62
C ALA A 51 -3.50 6.12 25.79
N GLY A 52 -4.15 4.96 25.68
CA GLY A 52 -4.14 3.95 26.74
C GLY A 52 -5.19 4.14 27.86
N TYR A 53 -6.01 5.21 27.85
CA TYR A 53 -7.08 5.41 28.82
C TYR A 53 -8.05 4.22 28.87
N TRP A 54 -8.53 3.77 27.72
CA TRP A 54 -9.49 2.66 27.60
C TRP A 54 -8.90 1.33 28.07
N THR A 55 -7.62 1.09 27.77
CA THR A 55 -6.90 -0.09 28.26
C THR A 55 -6.76 -0.07 29.79
N LYS A 56 -6.48 1.09 30.37
CA LYS A 56 -6.41 1.22 31.83
C LYS A 56 -7.79 1.01 32.47
N LYS A 57 -8.84 1.59 31.88
CA LYS A 57 -10.22 1.46 32.35
C LYS A 57 -10.72 0.02 32.30
N SER A 58 -10.37 -0.76 31.23
CA SER A 58 -10.74 -2.17 31.10
C SER A 58 -10.02 -3.11 32.10
N PHE A 59 -8.93 -2.66 32.72
CA PHE A 59 -8.18 -3.40 33.74
C PHE A 59 -8.37 -2.82 35.16
N ASP A 60 -9.44 -2.03 35.40
CA ASP A 60 -9.77 -1.38 36.67
C ASP A 60 -8.60 -0.59 37.32
N LYS A 61 -7.73 0.00 36.48
CA LYS A 61 -6.64 0.85 36.92
C LYS A 61 -7.12 2.29 37.05
N GLU A 62 -6.56 3.02 37.98
CA GLU A 62 -6.86 4.44 38.17
C GLU A 62 -6.66 5.23 36.89
N THR A 63 -7.71 5.92 36.46
CA THR A 63 -7.71 6.78 35.26
C THR A 63 -8.02 8.20 35.65
N THR A 64 -7.21 9.14 35.19
CA THR A 64 -7.40 10.57 35.39
C THR A 64 -8.22 11.15 34.25
N THR A 65 -9.32 11.83 34.56
CA THR A 65 -10.12 12.58 33.61
C THR A 65 -9.63 14.02 33.55
N ILE A 66 -9.50 14.57 32.32
CA ILE A 66 -9.14 15.97 32.12
C ILE A 66 -10.43 16.78 32.12
N PRO A 67 -10.64 17.75 32.98
CA PRO A 67 -11.90 18.50 33.05
C PRO A 67 -12.14 19.31 31.78
N LEU A 68 -13.42 19.44 31.38
CA LEU A 68 -13.84 20.25 30.25
C LEU A 68 -13.55 21.73 30.51
N SER A 69 -12.81 22.39 29.65
CA SER A 69 -12.51 23.81 29.73
C SER A 69 -13.51 24.67 28.95
N GLY A 70 -14.00 25.78 29.50
CA GLY A 70 -14.91 26.72 28.85
C GLY A 70 -16.39 26.45 29.13
N ASP A 71 -17.30 27.10 28.36
CA ASP A 71 -18.76 27.02 28.56
C ASP A 71 -19.30 25.62 28.26
N PRO A 72 -19.86 24.87 29.23
CA PRO A 72 -20.38 23.52 29.01
C PRO A 72 -21.72 23.47 28.24
N GLU A 73 -22.52 24.54 28.32
CA GLU A 73 -23.85 24.60 27.69
C GLU A 73 -23.83 25.05 26.21
N ARG A 74 -22.69 25.46 25.73
CA ARG A 74 -22.54 25.87 24.34
C ARG A 74 -22.91 24.72 23.37
N LEU A 75 -23.82 25.00 22.42
CA LEU A 75 -24.26 24.04 21.41
C LEU A 75 -23.20 23.85 20.33
N VAL A 76 -22.89 22.61 20.05
CA VAL A 76 -21.99 22.16 18.97
C VAL A 76 -22.84 21.53 17.88
N SER A 77 -22.82 22.10 16.68
CA SER A 77 -23.44 21.51 15.50
C SER A 77 -22.53 20.43 14.90
N LEU A 78 -23.01 19.19 14.90
CA LEU A 78 -22.26 18.02 14.38
C LEU A 78 -22.68 17.65 12.96
N GLY A 79 -23.62 18.34 12.34
CA GLY A 79 -24.16 18.05 11.01
C GLY A 79 -24.05 19.22 10.06
N ASP A 80 -23.26 19.02 8.99
CA ASP A 80 -23.69 19.25 7.63
C ASP A 80 -23.58 17.91 6.95
N ALA A 81 -24.75 17.26 6.84
CA ALA A 81 -24.88 15.99 6.13
C ALA A 81 -24.92 16.29 4.64
N GLU A 82 -23.80 16.17 3.97
CA GLU A 82 -23.81 15.72 2.59
C GLU A 82 -23.64 14.21 2.60
N LEU A 83 -24.64 13.56 1.99
CA LEU A 83 -24.76 12.17 1.58
C LEU A 83 -25.49 11.22 2.53
N GLY A 84 -26.71 11.09 2.27
CA GLY A 84 -27.56 10.06 1.72
C GLY A 84 -27.23 8.62 2.09
N TYR A 85 -27.90 8.11 3.15
CA TYR A 85 -28.40 6.74 3.15
C TYR A 85 -29.82 6.77 3.70
N SER A 86 -30.75 6.54 2.75
CA SER A 86 -32.15 6.25 3.04
C SER A 86 -32.21 4.80 3.50
N GLU A 87 -32.49 4.57 4.77
CA GLU A 87 -32.98 3.28 5.24
C GLU A 87 -34.49 3.35 5.49
N ALA A 88 -35.23 2.68 4.60
CA ALA A 88 -36.54 2.20 4.91
C ALA A 88 -36.42 0.81 5.53
N VAL A 89 -36.73 0.69 6.79
CA VAL A 89 -36.83 -0.59 7.51
C VAL A 89 -38.21 -1.18 7.25
N PRO A 90 -38.38 -2.37 6.64
CA PRO A 90 -39.60 -3.11 6.71
C PRO A 90 -39.58 -4.02 7.94
N GLN A 91 -40.57 -3.85 8.81
CA GLN A 91 -40.89 -4.79 9.89
C GLN A 91 -41.28 -6.14 9.28
N ILE A 92 -40.55 -7.18 9.62
CA ILE A 92 -40.89 -8.57 9.28
C ILE A 92 -41.65 -9.17 10.45
N GLN A 93 -42.95 -9.47 10.18
CA GLN A 93 -43.77 -10.31 11.04
C GLN A 93 -43.28 -11.75 10.98
N ALA A 94 -43.21 -12.37 12.15
CA ALA A 94 -42.88 -13.76 12.34
C ALA A 94 -43.93 -14.69 11.70
N VAL A 95 -43.46 -15.61 10.85
CA VAL A 95 -44.27 -16.76 10.39
C VAL A 95 -43.47 -18.04 10.71
N SER A 96 -44.14 -18.93 11.40
CA SER A 96 -43.69 -20.25 11.90
C SER A 96 -43.39 -21.23 10.77
N PRO A 97 -42.53 -22.23 11.02
CA PRO A 97 -42.00 -23.14 9.99
C PRO A 97 -42.95 -24.26 9.62
N PRO A 98 -42.95 -24.74 8.39
CA PRO A 98 -43.59 -26.02 8.04
C PRO A 98 -42.58 -27.17 8.12
N GLN A 99 -43.13 -28.27 8.53
CA GLN A 99 -42.54 -29.57 8.84
C GLN A 99 -41.97 -30.27 7.61
N VAL A 100 -40.91 -31.03 7.88
CA VAL A 100 -40.22 -31.99 7.01
C VAL A 100 -41.06 -33.27 6.85
N PRO A 101 -41.06 -33.93 5.70
CA PRO A 101 -41.26 -35.36 5.62
C PRO A 101 -39.99 -36.11 5.20
N ASP A 102 -39.84 -37.25 5.85
CA ASP A 102 -38.75 -38.22 5.81
C ASP A 102 -38.47 -38.83 4.42
N GLU A 103 -37.22 -39.26 4.33
CA GLU A 103 -36.54 -40.01 3.29
C GLU A 103 -37.12 -41.43 3.06
N PRO A 104 -36.69 -42.17 1.99
CA PRO A 104 -35.54 -43.06 2.13
C PRO A 104 -34.64 -43.23 0.88
N PRO A 105 -33.48 -43.94 1.03
CA PRO A 105 -32.34 -43.88 0.14
C PRO A 105 -32.37 -44.90 -1.00
N ALA A 106 -31.84 -44.56 -2.14
CA ALA A 106 -31.53 -45.60 -3.17
C ALA A 106 -30.35 -45.21 -4.08
N SER A 107 -29.28 -45.96 -3.89
CA SER A 107 -28.45 -46.62 -4.90
C SER A 107 -28.22 -45.96 -6.26
N ALA A 108 -26.94 -45.81 -6.55
CA ALA A 108 -26.43 -45.57 -7.91
C ALA A 108 -26.89 -46.63 -8.93
N PRO A 109 -27.04 -46.21 -10.17
CA PRO A 109 -26.52 -47.06 -11.23
C PRO A 109 -25.69 -46.28 -12.26
N SER A 110 -24.57 -46.90 -12.62
CA SER A 110 -23.93 -46.73 -13.91
C SER A 110 -24.96 -46.90 -15.02
N SER A 111 -25.18 -45.87 -15.83
CA SER A 111 -25.89 -46.03 -17.09
C SER A 111 -25.07 -45.52 -18.24
N VAL A 112 -24.62 -46.44 -19.03
CA VAL A 112 -24.29 -46.32 -20.42
C VAL A 112 -25.49 -45.69 -21.12
N ILE A 113 -25.36 -44.46 -21.63
CA ILE A 113 -26.38 -43.86 -22.48
C ILE A 113 -26.03 -44.18 -23.92
N ALA A 114 -26.84 -45.12 -24.47
CA ALA A 114 -26.95 -45.36 -25.87
C ALA A 114 -27.88 -44.33 -26.53
N ASP A 115 -27.51 -43.98 -27.71
CA ASP A 115 -28.13 -43.17 -28.76
C ASP A 115 -29.63 -42.88 -28.72
N SER A 116 -29.86 -41.68 -29.27
CA SER A 116 -31.09 -41.13 -29.82
C SER A 116 -31.90 -40.19 -28.91
N GLU A 117 -31.52 -38.92 -29.00
CA GLU A 117 -32.46 -37.83 -29.24
C GLU A 117 -31.69 -36.51 -29.42
N ILE A 118 -31.27 -36.26 -30.66
CA ILE A 118 -30.71 -34.98 -31.07
C ILE A 118 -31.86 -34.04 -31.45
N ARG A 119 -31.86 -32.87 -30.84
CA ARG A 119 -32.49 -31.60 -31.19
C ARG A 119 -33.78 -31.19 -30.52
N SER A 120 -33.61 -30.65 -29.35
CA SER A 120 -34.21 -29.33 -29.06
C SER A 120 -33.07 -28.43 -28.57
N GLU A 121 -32.81 -27.28 -29.22
CA GLU A 121 -31.80 -26.32 -28.82
C GLU A 121 -32.12 -25.87 -27.38
N PRO A 122 -31.29 -26.19 -26.39
CA PRO A 122 -31.48 -25.62 -25.07
C PRO A 122 -31.04 -24.16 -25.12
N LYS A 123 -32.01 -23.25 -25.17
CA LYS A 123 -31.76 -21.83 -24.95
C LYS A 123 -31.16 -21.70 -23.55
N VAL A 124 -29.93 -21.25 -23.46
CA VAL A 124 -29.32 -20.79 -22.21
C VAL A 124 -30.18 -19.63 -21.70
N GLN A 125 -31.08 -19.91 -20.75
CA GLN A 125 -32.17 -18.99 -20.42
C GLN A 125 -32.03 -18.29 -19.06
N GLN A 126 -30.93 -18.46 -18.33
CA GLN A 126 -30.85 -17.81 -17.03
C GLN A 126 -29.48 -17.13 -16.83
N PRO A 127 -29.49 -15.83 -16.50
CA PRO A 127 -28.27 -15.14 -16.11
C PRO A 127 -27.67 -15.74 -14.83
N PRO A 128 -26.38 -15.49 -14.55
CA PRO A 128 -25.76 -15.95 -13.31
C PRO A 128 -26.56 -15.47 -12.09
N THR A 129 -26.57 -16.27 -11.05
CA THR A 129 -27.30 -15.96 -9.82
C THR A 129 -26.76 -14.67 -9.21
N MET A 130 -27.66 -13.74 -8.90
CA MET A 130 -27.33 -12.49 -8.22
C MET A 130 -27.51 -12.64 -6.72
N VAL A 131 -26.46 -12.38 -5.95
CA VAL A 131 -26.51 -12.33 -4.48
C VAL A 131 -26.05 -10.96 -4.03
N GLN A 132 -26.89 -10.23 -3.33
CA GLN A 132 -26.61 -8.86 -2.83
C GLN A 132 -26.09 -7.90 -3.93
N GLY A 133 -26.59 -8.03 -5.14
CA GLY A 133 -26.16 -7.22 -6.29
C GLY A 133 -24.89 -7.69 -7.00
N VAL A 134 -24.25 -8.76 -6.54
CA VAL A 134 -23.07 -9.34 -7.17
C VAL A 134 -23.43 -10.60 -7.94
N ARG A 135 -22.88 -10.76 -9.14
CA ARG A 135 -23.04 -11.97 -9.94
C ARG A 135 -22.29 -13.14 -9.29
N PHE A 136 -22.94 -14.30 -9.25
CA PHE A 136 -22.38 -15.53 -8.75
C PHE A 136 -22.40 -16.59 -9.85
N TYR A 137 -21.29 -17.25 -10.08
CA TYR A 137 -21.13 -18.30 -11.08
C TYR A 137 -21.15 -19.67 -10.41
N ASP A 138 -22.20 -20.44 -10.68
CA ASP A 138 -22.32 -21.84 -10.23
C ASP A 138 -21.34 -22.70 -11.02
N ARG A 139 -20.50 -23.44 -10.30
CA ARG A 139 -19.40 -24.23 -10.88
C ARG A 139 -19.91 -25.44 -11.66
N ASP A 140 -20.89 -26.15 -11.11
CA ASP A 140 -21.41 -27.38 -11.73
C ASP A 140 -22.20 -27.03 -13.00
N ARG A 141 -22.99 -25.99 -12.94
CA ARG A 141 -23.72 -25.47 -14.09
C ARG A 141 -22.80 -24.98 -15.17
N LEU A 142 -21.79 -24.16 -14.84
CA LEU A 142 -20.83 -23.64 -15.78
C LEU A 142 -20.00 -24.76 -16.44
N TYR A 143 -19.68 -25.81 -15.69
CA TYR A 143 -19.01 -27.00 -16.26
C TYR A 143 -19.88 -27.66 -17.34
N GLN A 144 -21.17 -27.89 -17.08
CA GLN A 144 -22.07 -28.47 -18.07
C GLN A 144 -22.19 -27.60 -19.31
N GLU A 145 -22.36 -26.29 -19.14
CA GLU A 145 -22.50 -25.33 -20.23
C GLU A 145 -21.25 -25.20 -21.09
N VAL A 146 -20.04 -25.20 -20.49
CA VAL A 146 -18.75 -25.15 -21.23
C VAL A 146 -18.53 -26.36 -22.14
N TRP A 147 -19.10 -27.52 -21.79
CA TRP A 147 -19.01 -28.73 -22.62
C TRP A 147 -20.20 -28.89 -23.58
N ALA A 148 -21.30 -28.15 -23.37
CA ALA A 148 -22.49 -28.18 -24.22
C ALA A 148 -22.49 -27.12 -25.32
N TYR A 149 -21.88 -25.95 -25.06
CA TYR A 149 -21.91 -24.80 -25.98
C TYR A 149 -20.49 -24.39 -26.43
N ARG A 150 -20.42 -23.71 -27.58
CA ARG A 150 -19.17 -23.12 -28.04
C ARG A 150 -18.78 -21.95 -27.13
N ARG A 151 -17.48 -21.72 -27.00
CA ARG A 151 -16.95 -20.69 -26.12
C ARG A 151 -17.46 -19.28 -26.45
N GLU A 152 -17.57 -18.99 -27.74
CA GLU A 152 -18.07 -17.70 -28.26
C GLU A 152 -19.54 -17.47 -27.85
N GLU A 153 -20.39 -18.49 -28.03
CA GLU A 153 -21.83 -18.43 -27.68
C GLU A 153 -22.02 -18.28 -26.14
N LEU A 154 -21.22 -19.03 -25.38
CA LEU A 154 -21.28 -18.96 -23.93
C LEU A 154 -20.78 -17.61 -23.38
N ALA A 155 -19.72 -17.06 -23.95
CA ALA A 155 -19.19 -15.75 -23.59
C ALA A 155 -20.22 -14.63 -23.84
N GLN A 156 -20.94 -14.68 -24.97
CA GLN A 156 -22.04 -13.77 -25.28
C GLN A 156 -23.21 -13.90 -24.27
N THR A 157 -23.55 -15.14 -23.91
CA THR A 157 -24.62 -15.39 -22.92
C THR A 157 -24.33 -14.85 -21.54
N TYR A 158 -23.05 -14.91 -21.13
CA TYR A 158 -22.59 -14.41 -19.86
C TYR A 158 -22.20 -12.92 -19.89
N ASP A 159 -22.34 -12.25 -21.03
CA ASP A 159 -21.97 -10.85 -21.23
C ASP A 159 -20.53 -10.57 -20.79
N MET A 160 -19.60 -11.41 -21.27
CA MET A 160 -18.16 -11.30 -20.98
C MET A 160 -17.33 -11.64 -22.20
N GLU A 161 -16.06 -11.24 -22.18
CA GLU A 161 -15.09 -11.63 -23.20
C GLU A 161 -14.69 -13.11 -23.06
N GLU A 162 -14.37 -13.79 -24.16
CA GLU A 162 -13.92 -15.18 -24.15
C GLU A 162 -12.69 -15.39 -23.25
N ALA A 163 -11.77 -14.42 -23.22
CA ALA A 163 -10.62 -14.46 -22.35
C ALA A 163 -11.01 -14.43 -20.85
N ALA A 164 -12.04 -13.67 -20.51
CA ALA A 164 -12.58 -13.61 -19.14
C ALA A 164 -13.27 -14.92 -18.76
N LEU A 165 -14.03 -15.53 -19.68
CA LEU A 165 -14.63 -16.85 -19.48
C LEU A 165 -13.59 -17.94 -19.25
N VAL A 166 -12.49 -17.94 -20.01
CA VAL A 166 -11.37 -18.88 -19.80
C VAL A 166 -10.72 -18.68 -18.43
N LYS A 167 -10.47 -17.44 -18.03
CA LYS A 167 -9.95 -17.12 -16.68
C LYS A 167 -10.89 -17.59 -15.56
N LEU A 168 -12.19 -17.36 -15.74
CA LEU A 168 -13.21 -17.84 -14.79
C LEU A 168 -13.17 -19.38 -14.66
N CYS A 169 -13.19 -20.10 -15.78
CA CYS A 169 -13.09 -21.57 -15.76
C CYS A 169 -11.80 -22.05 -15.09
N GLN A 170 -10.65 -21.41 -15.37
CA GLN A 170 -9.38 -21.74 -14.73
C GLN A 170 -9.39 -21.44 -13.22
N ALA A 171 -9.95 -20.32 -12.81
CA ALA A 171 -10.09 -19.93 -11.40
C ALA A 171 -10.98 -20.89 -10.61
N LEU A 172 -12.07 -21.34 -11.24
CA LEU A 172 -13.01 -22.34 -10.68
C LEU A 172 -12.50 -23.80 -10.84
N ALA A 173 -11.33 -24.02 -11.42
CA ALA A 173 -10.79 -25.34 -11.75
C ALA A 173 -11.77 -26.19 -12.59
N ILE A 174 -12.42 -25.56 -13.58
CA ILE A 174 -13.29 -26.22 -14.54
C ILE A 174 -12.44 -26.62 -15.76
N PRO A 175 -12.41 -27.90 -16.13
CA PRO A 175 -11.73 -28.33 -17.36
C PRO A 175 -12.49 -27.80 -18.57
N VAL A 176 -11.76 -27.15 -19.48
CA VAL A 176 -12.31 -26.59 -20.74
C VAL A 176 -12.06 -27.50 -21.92
N PRO A 177 -12.96 -27.55 -22.92
CA PRO A 177 -12.75 -28.32 -24.14
C PRO A 177 -11.47 -27.91 -24.87
N PRO A 178 -10.64 -28.85 -25.35
CA PRO A 178 -9.49 -28.55 -26.21
C PRO A 178 -9.94 -28.00 -27.55
N ALA A 179 -9.07 -27.26 -28.24
CA ALA A 179 -9.39 -26.57 -29.48
C ALA A 179 -9.99 -27.46 -30.58
N ASN A 180 -9.65 -28.75 -30.61
CA ASN A 180 -10.16 -29.72 -31.57
C ASN A 180 -11.37 -30.54 -31.09
N TYR A 181 -11.94 -30.23 -29.93
CA TYR A 181 -13.07 -30.96 -29.33
C TYR A 181 -14.30 -30.92 -30.27
N TRP A 182 -14.73 -29.75 -30.64
CA TRP A 182 -15.92 -29.53 -31.49
C TRP A 182 -15.78 -30.14 -32.87
N LYS A 183 -14.55 -30.13 -33.44
CA LYS A 183 -14.28 -30.79 -34.71
C LYS A 183 -14.40 -32.30 -34.59
N LYS A 184 -13.85 -32.89 -33.51
CA LYS A 184 -13.97 -34.33 -33.25
C LYS A 184 -15.42 -34.75 -33.03
N LEU A 185 -16.18 -33.95 -32.30
CA LEU A 185 -17.61 -34.18 -32.06
C LEU A 185 -18.39 -34.17 -33.40
N HIS A 186 -18.13 -33.18 -34.24
CA HIS A 186 -18.74 -33.10 -35.58
C HIS A 186 -18.37 -34.29 -36.48
N ASP A 187 -17.12 -34.75 -36.39
CA ASP A 187 -16.61 -35.90 -37.15
C ASP A 187 -17.10 -37.27 -36.59
N GLY A 188 -17.93 -37.28 -35.57
CA GLY A 188 -18.42 -38.52 -34.91
C GLY A 188 -17.34 -39.31 -34.15
N LYS A 189 -16.18 -38.69 -33.87
CA LYS A 189 -15.08 -39.35 -33.14
C LYS A 189 -15.34 -39.37 -31.64
N PRO A 190 -14.94 -40.44 -30.90
CA PRO A 190 -15.11 -40.51 -29.48
C PRO A 190 -14.37 -39.38 -28.79
N VAL A 191 -15.05 -38.63 -27.91
CA VAL A 191 -14.50 -37.55 -27.10
C VAL A 191 -14.69 -37.90 -25.64
N THR A 192 -13.64 -37.69 -24.85
CA THR A 192 -13.68 -37.92 -23.41
C THR A 192 -13.81 -36.58 -22.70
N VAL A 193 -14.85 -36.44 -21.89
CA VAL A 193 -15.06 -35.29 -21.02
C VAL A 193 -14.41 -35.61 -19.67
N PRO A 194 -13.38 -34.90 -19.21
CA PRO A 194 -12.76 -35.11 -17.92
C PRO A 194 -13.75 -34.74 -16.80
N PRO A 195 -13.86 -35.54 -15.71
CA PRO A 195 -14.76 -35.23 -14.64
C PRO A 195 -14.40 -33.92 -13.94
N LEU A 196 -15.41 -33.20 -13.43
CA LEU A 196 -15.19 -32.01 -12.64
C LEU A 196 -14.47 -32.37 -11.34
N PRO A 197 -13.30 -31.77 -11.02
CA PRO A 197 -12.60 -32.01 -9.77
C PRO A 197 -13.50 -31.71 -8.56
N GLN A 198 -13.40 -32.50 -7.50
CA GLN A 198 -14.19 -32.23 -6.29
C GLN A 198 -13.72 -30.93 -5.64
N ALA A 199 -14.65 -30.06 -5.29
CA ALA A 199 -14.40 -28.83 -4.53
C ALA A 199 -15.48 -28.67 -3.48
N CYS A 200 -15.09 -28.36 -2.24
CA CYS A 200 -16.03 -27.98 -1.20
C CYS A 200 -16.35 -26.51 -1.36
N ALA A 201 -17.57 -26.18 -1.75
CA ALA A 201 -18.04 -24.81 -1.75
C ALA A 201 -18.30 -24.35 -0.30
N ARG A 202 -17.86 -23.15 0.04
CA ARG A 202 -18.26 -22.50 1.29
C ARG A 202 -19.72 -22.01 1.18
N ALA A 203 -20.34 -21.68 2.32
CA ALA A 203 -21.60 -20.98 2.29
C ALA A 203 -21.44 -19.62 1.60
N VAL A 204 -22.40 -19.26 0.74
CA VAL A 204 -22.37 -17.99 0.00
C VAL A 204 -22.28 -16.81 0.96
N ASP A 205 -23.04 -16.84 2.06
CA ASP A 205 -23.08 -15.78 3.07
C ASP A 205 -21.72 -15.55 3.74
N ASP A 206 -20.86 -16.59 3.85
CA ASP A 206 -19.52 -16.46 4.42
C ASP A 206 -18.56 -15.68 3.54
N ILE A 207 -18.72 -15.78 2.23
CA ILE A 207 -17.86 -15.07 1.25
C ILE A 207 -18.42 -13.70 0.92
N TYR A 208 -19.72 -13.59 0.69
CA TYR A 208 -20.39 -12.33 0.35
C TYR A 208 -20.69 -11.45 1.58
N THR A 209 -19.80 -11.46 2.57
CA THR A 209 -19.90 -10.57 3.72
C THR A 209 -19.63 -9.12 3.30
N ARG A 210 -20.20 -8.17 4.04
CA ARG A 210 -19.93 -6.75 3.83
C ARG A 210 -18.43 -6.44 3.80
N ASN A 211 -17.64 -7.03 4.72
CA ASN A 211 -16.20 -6.83 4.75
C ASN A 211 -15.48 -7.31 3.49
N ASN A 212 -15.94 -8.41 2.89
CA ASN A 212 -15.36 -8.95 1.67
C ASN A 212 -15.76 -8.10 0.44
N LEU A 213 -17.00 -7.62 0.38
CA LEU A 213 -17.45 -6.70 -0.66
C LEU A 213 -16.69 -5.36 -0.59
N GLU A 214 -16.48 -4.79 0.61
CA GLU A 214 -15.67 -3.58 0.79
C GLU A 214 -14.20 -3.79 0.36
N LYS A 215 -13.60 -4.96 0.67
CA LYS A 215 -12.23 -5.30 0.23
C LYS A 215 -12.08 -5.41 -1.29
N THR A 216 -13.14 -5.69 -2.01
CA THR A 216 -13.13 -5.92 -3.47
C THR A 216 -13.82 -4.82 -4.27
N GLY A 217 -14.34 -3.79 -3.61
CA GLY A 217 -15.11 -2.71 -4.22
C GLY A 217 -14.35 -1.82 -5.21
N PHE A 218 -13.03 -1.96 -5.32
CA PHE A 218 -12.21 -1.28 -6.33
C PHE A 218 -12.19 -2.00 -7.69
N LEU A 219 -12.69 -3.24 -7.76
CA LEU A 219 -12.79 -4.02 -8.99
C LEU A 219 -14.07 -3.69 -9.74
N SER A 220 -14.06 -3.88 -11.05
CA SER A 220 -15.30 -3.85 -11.84
C SER A 220 -16.24 -4.99 -11.43
N ASP A 221 -17.53 -4.83 -11.64
CA ASP A 221 -18.55 -5.82 -11.26
C ASP A 221 -18.25 -7.24 -11.80
N GLY A 222 -17.72 -7.32 -13.03
CA GLY A 222 -17.33 -8.58 -13.64
C GLY A 222 -16.11 -9.22 -12.96
N GLU A 223 -15.08 -8.44 -12.68
CA GLU A 223 -13.88 -8.92 -11.99
C GLU A 223 -14.18 -9.32 -10.55
N GLN A 224 -15.00 -8.53 -9.86
CA GLN A 224 -15.46 -8.83 -8.51
C GLN A 224 -16.25 -10.15 -8.49
N ALA A 225 -17.17 -10.36 -9.43
CA ALA A 225 -17.94 -11.59 -9.56
C ALA A 225 -17.04 -12.82 -9.78
N ILE A 226 -16.02 -12.70 -10.65
CA ILE A 226 -15.05 -13.78 -10.91
C ILE A 226 -14.23 -14.08 -9.64
N LEU A 227 -13.71 -13.05 -8.98
CA LEU A 227 -12.89 -13.19 -7.78
C LEU A 227 -13.68 -13.82 -6.62
N LEU A 228 -14.91 -13.35 -6.36
CA LEU A 228 -15.75 -13.86 -5.29
C LEU A 228 -16.19 -15.31 -5.58
N SER A 229 -16.52 -15.63 -6.82
CA SER A 229 -16.83 -17.02 -7.22
C SER A 229 -15.61 -17.92 -7.06
N ALA A 230 -14.42 -17.48 -7.45
CA ALA A 230 -13.18 -18.22 -7.25
C ALA A 230 -12.88 -18.44 -5.75
N ALA A 231 -13.11 -17.44 -4.92
CA ALA A 231 -12.92 -17.55 -3.47
C ALA A 231 -13.90 -18.52 -2.81
N LEU A 232 -15.13 -18.62 -3.33
CA LEU A 232 -16.16 -19.54 -2.83
C LEU A 232 -15.78 -21.02 -3.04
N TYR A 233 -15.21 -21.33 -4.20
CA TYR A 233 -14.84 -22.71 -4.59
C TYR A 233 -13.36 -23.02 -4.37
N LEU A 234 -12.60 -22.11 -3.79
CA LEU A 234 -11.17 -22.33 -3.52
C LEU A 234 -11.00 -23.34 -2.38
N SER A 235 -10.65 -24.55 -2.74
CA SER A 235 -10.38 -25.66 -1.83
C SER A 235 -9.02 -26.29 -2.11
N LEU A 236 -8.56 -27.11 -1.19
CA LEU A 236 -7.36 -27.91 -1.42
C LEU A 236 -7.56 -28.83 -2.62
N ARG A 237 -6.61 -28.78 -3.54
CA ARG A 237 -6.62 -29.66 -4.71
C ARG A 237 -6.07 -31.04 -4.39
N ASP A 238 -6.43 -32.00 -5.24
CA ASP A 238 -6.00 -33.39 -5.08
C ASP A 238 -4.45 -33.48 -5.19
N GLU A 239 -3.83 -34.29 -4.35
CA GLU A 239 -2.36 -34.49 -4.32
C GLU A 239 -1.80 -35.02 -5.65
N ARG A 240 -2.65 -35.59 -6.48
CA ARG A 240 -2.31 -36.13 -7.80
C ARG A 240 -2.16 -35.05 -8.88
N GLU A 241 -2.64 -33.84 -8.62
CA GLU A 241 -2.49 -32.74 -9.57
C GLU A 241 -1.04 -32.24 -9.60
N LYS A 242 -0.59 -31.91 -10.82
CA LYS A 242 0.74 -31.33 -11.03
C LYS A 242 0.87 -30.01 -10.27
N GLN A 243 1.80 -29.92 -9.34
CA GLN A 243 2.06 -28.71 -8.57
C GLN A 243 2.55 -27.55 -9.47
N ASN A 244 2.25 -26.32 -9.06
CA ASN A 244 2.79 -25.12 -9.72
C ASN A 244 4.33 -25.14 -9.69
N PRO A 245 5.03 -24.86 -10.81
CA PRO A 245 6.48 -24.88 -10.88
C PRO A 245 7.16 -24.02 -9.80
N ASN A 246 6.59 -22.87 -9.45
CA ASN A 246 7.12 -21.97 -8.43
C ASN A 246 7.05 -22.62 -7.04
N ILE A 247 5.99 -23.38 -6.74
CA ILE A 247 5.89 -24.14 -5.48
C ILE A 247 6.92 -25.26 -5.43
N SER A 248 7.18 -25.92 -6.53
CA SER A 248 8.24 -26.93 -6.62
C SER A 248 9.64 -26.37 -6.35
N ARG A 249 9.90 -25.10 -6.74
CA ARG A 249 11.13 -24.36 -6.41
C ARG A 249 11.14 -23.97 -4.93
N CYS A 250 10.05 -23.40 -4.40
CA CYS A 250 9.91 -23.13 -2.98
C CYS A 250 10.16 -24.35 -2.11
N ARG A 251 9.66 -25.53 -2.49
CA ARG A 251 9.89 -26.78 -1.76
C ARG A 251 11.37 -27.13 -1.62
N LYS A 252 12.20 -26.82 -2.63
CA LYS A 252 13.65 -27.05 -2.56
C LYS A 252 14.35 -26.07 -1.60
N GLN A 253 13.76 -24.89 -1.40
CA GLN A 253 14.27 -23.87 -0.49
C GLN A 253 13.74 -24.03 0.95
N LEU A 254 12.63 -24.74 1.14
CA LEU A 254 12.00 -25.05 2.41
C LEU A 254 12.69 -26.21 3.15
N ARG A 255 13.99 -26.17 3.26
CA ARG A 255 14.67 -27.02 4.23
C ARG A 255 14.51 -26.42 5.63
N PRO A 256 14.53 -27.22 6.70
CA PRO A 256 14.55 -26.71 8.06
C PRO A 256 15.68 -25.70 8.22
N LEU A 257 15.33 -24.47 8.60
CA LEU A 257 16.33 -23.42 8.81
C LEU A 257 17.29 -23.85 9.90
N GLN A 258 18.59 -23.77 9.62
CA GLN A 258 19.61 -23.90 10.63
C GLN A 258 19.61 -22.66 11.53
N LYS A 259 20.02 -22.83 12.79
CA LYS A 259 20.03 -21.77 13.81
C LYS A 259 20.83 -20.54 13.28
N GLY A 260 20.11 -19.46 12.96
CA GLY A 260 20.71 -18.19 12.47
C GLY A 260 20.49 -17.89 10.98
N GLU A 261 19.84 -18.76 10.20
CA GLU A 261 19.45 -18.47 8.81
C GLU A 261 18.13 -17.69 8.79
N THR A 262 18.09 -16.62 7.99
CA THR A 262 16.83 -15.89 7.68
C THR A 262 16.14 -16.57 6.50
N GLY A 263 14.95 -17.08 6.73
CA GLY A 263 14.13 -17.68 5.68
C GLY A 263 13.27 -16.64 4.95
N TYR A 264 12.82 -16.97 3.76
CA TYR A 264 11.96 -16.12 2.96
C TYR A 264 10.62 -16.85 2.69
N GLY A 265 9.52 -16.27 3.20
CA GLY A 265 8.15 -16.63 2.82
C GLY A 265 7.51 -17.81 3.55
N VAL A 266 8.26 -18.83 3.94
CA VAL A 266 7.81 -19.91 4.83
C VAL A 266 8.82 -20.06 5.97
N GLU A 267 8.85 -19.04 6.78
CA GLU A 267 9.74 -18.96 7.92
C GLU A 267 9.13 -19.67 9.11
N ASN A 268 9.94 -20.44 9.82
CA ASN A 268 9.53 -21.07 11.07
C ASN A 268 8.35 -22.05 10.95
N VAL A 269 8.39 -22.95 9.97
CA VAL A 269 7.45 -24.07 9.86
C VAL A 269 8.19 -25.38 10.12
N SER A 270 7.64 -26.24 10.96
CA SER A 270 8.20 -27.57 11.22
C SER A 270 8.15 -28.46 9.99
N GLY A 271 9.04 -29.47 9.93
CA GLY A 271 9.05 -30.43 8.84
C GLY A 271 7.71 -31.16 8.64
N GLU A 272 6.97 -31.36 9.71
CA GLU A 272 5.66 -32.03 9.70
C GLU A 272 4.55 -31.16 9.07
N SER A 273 4.63 -29.83 9.26
CA SER A 273 3.66 -28.88 8.72
C SER A 273 3.96 -28.43 7.28
N ILE A 274 5.16 -28.68 6.76
CA ILE A 274 5.55 -28.30 5.38
C ILE A 274 4.60 -28.89 4.31
N PRO A 275 4.24 -30.18 4.29
CA PRO A 275 3.35 -30.71 3.26
C PRO A 275 1.98 -30.03 3.25
N ARG A 276 1.42 -29.73 4.42
CA ARG A 276 0.16 -29.02 4.60
C ARG A 276 0.25 -27.59 4.04
N THR A 277 1.31 -26.87 4.39
CA THR A 277 1.59 -25.50 3.90
C THR A 277 1.73 -25.46 2.38
N LEU A 278 2.45 -26.43 1.78
CA LEU A 278 2.63 -26.49 0.32
C LEU A 278 1.33 -26.77 -0.44
N ARG A 279 0.41 -27.56 0.12
CA ARG A 279 -0.91 -27.78 -0.50
C ARG A 279 -1.76 -26.52 -0.52
N MET A 280 -1.80 -25.78 0.59
CA MET A 280 -2.50 -24.49 0.65
C MET A 280 -1.89 -23.47 -0.32
N LEU A 281 -0.56 -23.38 -0.36
CA LEU A 281 0.14 -22.53 -1.31
C LEU A 281 -0.15 -22.89 -2.76
N ASP A 282 -0.18 -24.19 -3.11
CA ASP A 282 -0.46 -24.64 -4.47
C ASP A 282 -1.88 -24.26 -4.90
N ALA A 283 -2.86 -24.41 -4.04
CA ALA A 283 -4.24 -24.02 -4.30
C ALA A 283 -4.35 -22.48 -4.52
N LEU A 284 -3.77 -21.70 -3.62
CA LEU A 284 -3.75 -20.23 -3.74
C LEU A 284 -3.03 -19.76 -5.00
N THR A 285 -1.84 -20.34 -5.30
CA THR A 285 -1.04 -19.90 -6.46
C THR A 285 -1.70 -20.24 -7.78
N LYS A 286 -2.31 -21.42 -7.91
CA LYS A 286 -3.03 -21.79 -9.14
C LYS A 286 -4.20 -20.84 -9.41
N THR A 287 -5.00 -20.55 -8.37
CA THR A 287 -6.15 -19.65 -8.51
C THR A 287 -5.70 -18.20 -8.74
N ALA A 288 -4.71 -17.71 -8.00
CA ALA A 288 -4.15 -16.38 -8.21
C ALA A 288 -3.56 -16.20 -9.63
N SER A 289 -2.84 -17.21 -10.14
CA SER A 289 -2.32 -17.20 -11.52
C SER A 289 -3.45 -17.18 -12.56
N ALA A 290 -4.54 -17.91 -12.33
CA ALA A 290 -5.71 -17.87 -13.20
C ALA A 290 -6.39 -16.48 -13.22
N LEU A 291 -6.32 -15.76 -12.10
CA LEU A 291 -6.79 -14.37 -11.98
C LEU A 291 -5.77 -13.33 -12.52
N GLY A 292 -4.66 -13.78 -13.11
CA GLY A 292 -3.67 -12.90 -13.73
C GLY A 292 -2.60 -12.37 -12.77
N MET A 293 -2.46 -12.92 -11.57
CA MET A 293 -1.38 -12.58 -10.67
C MET A 293 -0.11 -13.37 -11.03
N GLU A 294 1.03 -12.70 -11.02
CA GLU A 294 2.34 -13.32 -11.14
C GLU A 294 2.88 -13.70 -9.76
N ILE A 295 3.61 -14.80 -9.69
CA ILE A 295 4.13 -15.32 -8.43
C ILE A 295 5.61 -15.56 -8.53
N SER A 296 6.39 -14.94 -7.64
CA SER A 296 7.83 -15.13 -7.57
C SER A 296 8.25 -16.29 -6.66
N ASP A 297 9.51 -16.70 -6.78
CA ASP A 297 10.11 -17.79 -5.97
C ASP A 297 10.09 -17.48 -4.45
N ARG A 298 9.98 -16.20 -4.05
CA ARG A 298 9.94 -15.76 -2.65
C ARG A 298 8.51 -15.53 -2.14
N LEU A 299 7.51 -16.10 -2.79
CA LEU A 299 6.09 -15.95 -2.47
C LEU A 299 5.61 -14.49 -2.51
N TYR A 300 6.16 -13.68 -3.41
CA TYR A 300 5.57 -12.41 -3.77
C TYR A 300 4.53 -12.65 -4.85
N PHE A 301 3.33 -12.18 -4.59
CA PHE A 301 2.25 -12.10 -5.55
C PHE A 301 2.22 -10.69 -6.11
N SER A 302 2.17 -10.54 -7.42
CA SER A 302 2.24 -9.24 -8.09
C SER A 302 1.23 -9.10 -9.21
N VAL A 303 0.77 -7.87 -9.40
CA VAL A 303 0.01 -7.43 -10.57
C VAL A 303 0.72 -6.18 -11.10
N GLY A 304 1.38 -6.31 -12.24
CA GLY A 304 2.24 -5.25 -12.78
C GLY A 304 3.42 -4.93 -11.85
N ALA A 305 3.54 -3.68 -11.42
CA ALA A 305 4.62 -3.23 -10.52
C ALA A 305 4.34 -3.49 -9.03
N ASP A 306 3.09 -3.75 -8.68
CA ASP A 306 2.64 -3.85 -7.29
C ASP A 306 2.74 -5.28 -6.79
N ARG A 307 3.42 -5.48 -5.67
CA ARG A 307 3.72 -6.80 -5.12
C ARG A 307 3.47 -6.88 -3.63
N VAL A 308 3.00 -8.03 -3.19
CA VAL A 308 2.73 -8.34 -1.78
C VAL A 308 3.34 -9.68 -1.42
N GLN A 309 3.96 -9.76 -0.26
CA GLN A 309 4.53 -10.99 0.25
C GLN A 309 3.51 -11.78 1.07
N LEU A 310 3.44 -13.08 0.81
CA LEU A 310 2.72 -14.04 1.61
C LEU A 310 3.72 -14.79 2.51
N GLN A 311 3.47 -14.79 3.82
CA GLN A 311 4.34 -15.43 4.81
C GLN A 311 3.56 -16.46 5.61
N PHE A 312 4.09 -17.68 5.69
CA PHE A 312 3.59 -18.73 6.56
C PHE A 312 4.51 -18.90 7.77
N SER A 313 3.93 -19.07 8.91
CA SER A 313 4.63 -19.41 10.16
C SER A 313 3.83 -20.42 10.97
N GLU A 314 4.51 -21.21 11.79
CA GLU A 314 3.87 -22.11 12.73
C GLU A 314 3.96 -21.54 14.14
N LEU A 315 2.86 -21.61 14.86
CA LEU A 315 2.79 -21.16 16.24
C LEU A 315 3.62 -22.07 17.15
N LYS A 316 4.18 -21.48 18.20
CA LYS A 316 5.03 -22.20 19.15
C LYS A 316 4.41 -22.14 20.55
N ASP A 317 4.35 -23.26 21.20
CA ASP A 317 4.02 -23.32 22.61
C ASP A 317 5.25 -23.00 23.45
N LYS A 318 5.02 -22.22 24.48
CA LYS A 318 6.05 -21.74 25.38
C LYS A 318 6.02 -22.57 26.67
N THR A 319 7.10 -23.29 26.94
CA THR A 319 7.29 -24.07 28.16
C THR A 319 8.43 -23.51 28.97
N THR A 320 8.38 -23.68 30.29
CA THR A 320 9.51 -23.28 31.14
C THR A 320 10.70 -24.16 30.85
N HIS A 321 11.86 -23.55 30.55
CA HIS A 321 13.08 -24.29 30.27
C HIS A 321 13.50 -25.17 31.43
N GLN A 322 13.74 -26.43 31.15
CA GLN A 322 14.31 -27.36 32.11
C GLN A 322 15.82 -27.45 31.92
N LEU A 323 16.55 -27.03 32.97
CA LEU A 323 18.01 -27.01 32.94
C LEU A 323 18.57 -28.38 32.55
N THR A 324 19.32 -28.43 31.47
CA THR A 324 20.08 -29.60 31.05
C THR A 324 21.23 -29.88 32.03
N ARG A 325 21.80 -31.09 31.99
CA ARG A 325 22.95 -31.45 32.82
C ARG A 325 24.15 -30.53 32.57
N GLN A 326 24.35 -30.09 31.34
CA GLN A 326 25.43 -29.20 30.94
C GLN A 326 25.25 -27.79 31.49
N GLU A 327 24.05 -27.22 31.38
CA GLU A 327 23.72 -25.90 31.93
C GLU A 327 23.83 -25.85 33.44
N LYS A 328 23.44 -26.93 34.14
CA LYS A 328 23.65 -27.04 35.60
C LYS A 328 25.12 -26.99 35.95
N LEU A 329 26.00 -27.68 35.20
CA LEU A 329 27.44 -27.63 35.40
C LEU A 329 28.02 -26.24 35.10
N GLU A 330 27.53 -25.56 34.07
CA GLU A 330 27.95 -24.19 33.76
C GLU A 330 27.53 -23.18 34.84
N LEU A 331 26.36 -23.35 35.43
CA LEU A 331 25.95 -22.55 36.56
C LEU A 331 26.82 -22.76 37.79
N VAL A 332 27.17 -24.01 38.11
CA VAL A 332 28.07 -24.32 39.21
C VAL A 332 29.46 -23.67 38.98
N LYS A 333 30.01 -23.81 37.80
CA LYS A 333 31.28 -23.16 37.43
C LYS A 333 31.20 -21.64 37.57
N TYR A 334 30.11 -21.04 37.07
CA TYR A 334 29.89 -19.59 37.20
C TYR A 334 29.82 -19.16 38.68
N GLU A 335 29.16 -19.92 39.55
CA GLU A 335 29.10 -19.60 40.99
C GLU A 335 30.48 -19.69 41.66
N GLU A 336 31.33 -20.65 41.26
CA GLU A 336 32.69 -20.76 41.73
C GLU A 336 33.57 -19.63 41.22
N GLU A 337 33.47 -19.26 39.93
CA GLU A 337 34.22 -18.16 39.33
C GLU A 337 33.79 -16.81 39.90
N LYS A 338 32.52 -16.61 40.15
CA LYS A 338 31.98 -15.40 40.74
C LYS A 338 32.50 -15.14 42.15
N LYS A 339 32.83 -16.21 42.91
CA LYS A 339 33.46 -16.08 44.24
C LYS A 339 34.93 -15.61 44.13
N LYS A 340 35.58 -15.89 42.96
CA LYS A 340 37.00 -15.55 42.72
C LYS A 340 37.14 -14.23 41.97
N HIS A 341 36.21 -13.92 41.07
CA HIS A 341 36.32 -12.81 40.12
C HIS A 341 34.98 -12.06 39.99
N SER A 342 34.98 -10.77 40.24
CA SER A 342 33.81 -9.90 40.13
C SER A 342 33.28 -9.71 38.68
N TRP A 343 34.12 -10.05 37.69
CA TRP A 343 33.79 -9.93 36.25
C TRP A 343 33.20 -11.21 35.64
N ALA A 344 33.00 -12.27 36.40
CA ALA A 344 32.45 -13.53 35.90
C ALA A 344 31.08 -13.30 35.24
N SER A 345 30.95 -13.68 33.98
CA SER A 345 29.69 -13.52 33.20
C SER A 345 28.77 -14.72 33.44
N ARG A 346 27.51 -14.43 33.77
CA ARG A 346 26.49 -15.47 33.93
C ARG A 346 26.22 -16.17 32.59
N PRO A 347 26.17 -17.52 32.53
CA PRO A 347 25.78 -18.23 31.32
C PRO A 347 24.41 -17.80 30.81
N GLN A 348 24.27 -17.61 29.50
CA GLN A 348 23.01 -17.22 28.86
C GLN A 348 22.14 -18.47 28.69
N ILE A 349 21.40 -18.82 29.74
CA ILE A 349 20.46 -19.95 29.73
C ILE A 349 19.07 -19.39 29.36
N PRO A 350 18.40 -19.95 28.34
CA PRO A 350 17.07 -19.52 27.95
C PRO A 350 16.08 -19.76 29.11
N LYS A 351 15.22 -18.80 29.36
CA LYS A 351 14.17 -18.93 30.39
C LYS A 351 13.03 -19.86 29.95
N TYR A 352 12.84 -19.98 28.63
CA TYR A 352 11.74 -20.71 28.04
C TYR A 352 12.20 -21.48 26.82
N ASP A 353 11.59 -22.63 26.62
CA ASP A 353 11.69 -23.44 25.41
C ASP A 353 10.46 -23.19 24.55
N TYR A 354 10.64 -23.18 23.23
CA TYR A 354 9.60 -22.98 22.26
C TYR A 354 9.51 -24.22 21.35
N THR A 355 8.37 -24.89 21.39
CA THR A 355 8.07 -26.06 20.57
C THR A 355 6.97 -25.76 19.59
N PHE A 356 7.11 -26.18 18.34
CA PHE A 356 6.07 -26.04 17.33
C PHE A 356 4.84 -26.88 17.74
N ASN A 357 3.64 -26.33 17.51
CA ASN A 357 2.37 -26.92 17.95
C ASN A 357 1.46 -27.37 16.80
N GLY A 358 1.93 -27.35 15.55
CA GLY A 358 1.17 -27.73 14.36
C GLY A 358 0.15 -26.70 13.87
N ARG A 359 -0.03 -25.58 14.60
CA ARG A 359 -0.96 -24.52 14.19
C ARG A 359 -0.25 -23.53 13.30
N LEU A 360 -0.78 -23.34 12.09
CA LEU A 360 -0.22 -22.41 11.12
C LEU A 360 -0.81 -21.01 11.28
N SER A 361 -0.01 -20.02 10.92
CA SER A 361 -0.39 -18.63 10.79
C SER A 361 0.09 -18.11 9.44
N VAL A 362 -0.74 -17.29 8.81
CA VAL A 362 -0.47 -16.65 7.50
C VAL A 362 -0.56 -15.15 7.64
N SER A 363 0.45 -14.44 7.15
CA SER A 363 0.47 -12.99 7.04
C SER A 363 0.51 -12.58 5.57
N ILE A 364 -0.35 -11.66 5.16
CA ILE A 364 -0.45 -11.13 3.81
C ILE A 364 -0.14 -9.63 3.85
N GLY A 365 0.98 -9.24 3.25
CA GLY A 365 1.42 -7.85 3.20
C GLY A 365 1.63 -7.18 4.56
N GLY A 366 1.78 -7.96 5.64
CA GLY A 366 1.88 -7.45 7.01
C GLY A 366 0.59 -6.84 7.58
N LYS A 367 -0.50 -6.80 6.80
CA LYS A 367 -1.78 -6.17 7.19
C LYS A 367 -2.84 -7.20 7.56
N TYR A 368 -2.95 -8.29 6.79
CA TYR A 368 -3.97 -9.32 6.99
C TYR A 368 -3.32 -10.55 7.62
N HIS A 369 -3.92 -11.03 8.73
CA HIS A 369 -3.41 -12.16 9.49
C HIS A 369 -4.48 -13.22 9.66
N TYR A 370 -4.11 -14.45 9.36
CA TYR A 370 -4.94 -15.64 9.52
C TYR A 370 -4.18 -16.68 10.35
N HIS A 371 -4.87 -17.40 11.21
CA HIS A 371 -4.28 -18.46 12.02
C HIS A 371 -5.26 -19.61 12.22
N ASP A 372 -4.73 -20.80 12.41
CA ASP A 372 -5.52 -21.97 12.77
C ASP A 372 -6.21 -21.75 14.11
N THR A 373 -7.51 -22.03 14.13
CA THR A 373 -8.30 -22.10 15.36
C THR A 373 -8.81 -23.53 15.57
N ALA A 374 -9.26 -23.85 16.78
CA ALA A 374 -9.82 -25.17 17.05
C ALA A 374 -11.10 -25.49 16.23
N LYS A 375 -11.80 -24.44 15.75
CA LYS A 375 -13.06 -24.58 15.01
C LYS A 375 -12.90 -24.40 13.50
N THR A 376 -11.93 -23.61 13.07
CA THR A 376 -11.73 -23.24 11.66
C THR A 376 -10.26 -23.41 11.28
N PRO A 377 -9.90 -24.45 10.56
CA PRO A 377 -8.56 -24.60 10.00
C PRO A 377 -8.33 -23.57 8.89
N LEU A 378 -7.06 -23.31 8.57
CA LEU A 378 -6.70 -22.34 7.53
C LEU A 378 -7.19 -22.73 6.14
N GLU A 379 -7.36 -24.02 5.89
CA GLU A 379 -7.89 -24.57 4.64
C GLU A 379 -9.27 -24.02 4.30
N ASP A 380 -10.12 -23.85 5.30
CA ASP A 380 -11.46 -23.31 5.12
C ASP A 380 -11.45 -21.79 4.84
N ARG A 381 -10.31 -21.13 5.04
CA ARG A 381 -10.15 -19.69 4.89
C ARG A 381 -9.35 -19.27 3.65
N LEU A 382 -9.02 -20.23 2.78
CA LEU A 382 -8.26 -19.95 1.56
C LEU A 382 -8.93 -18.88 0.67
N GLY A 383 -10.26 -18.92 0.55
CA GLY A 383 -11.03 -17.91 -0.16
C GLY A 383 -10.85 -16.51 0.44
N ASP A 384 -10.93 -16.37 1.77
CA ASP A 384 -10.73 -15.10 2.46
C ASP A 384 -9.27 -14.58 2.27
N MET A 385 -8.29 -15.49 2.25
CA MET A 385 -6.90 -15.15 1.97
C MET A 385 -6.72 -14.64 0.54
N LEU A 386 -7.39 -15.25 -0.44
CA LEU A 386 -7.37 -14.78 -1.84
C LEU A 386 -7.93 -13.37 -1.96
N LEU A 387 -9.07 -13.09 -1.31
CA LEU A 387 -9.67 -11.75 -1.28
C LEU A 387 -8.74 -10.73 -0.61
N SER A 388 -8.13 -11.11 0.52
CA SER A 388 -7.19 -10.22 1.22
C SER A 388 -5.88 -10.03 0.47
N LEU A 389 -5.44 -11.01 -0.31
CA LEU A 389 -4.27 -10.88 -1.19
C LEU A 389 -4.52 -9.85 -2.29
N THR A 390 -5.69 -9.93 -2.94
CA THR A 390 -6.10 -8.96 -3.96
C THR A 390 -6.20 -7.55 -3.38
N ALA A 391 -6.83 -7.40 -2.20
CA ALA A 391 -6.93 -6.12 -1.50
C ALA A 391 -5.55 -5.57 -1.10
N ALA A 392 -4.63 -6.42 -0.63
CA ALA A 392 -3.28 -6.00 -0.26
C ALA A 392 -2.46 -5.51 -1.46
N ILE A 393 -2.61 -6.14 -2.64
CA ILE A 393 -1.96 -5.68 -3.87
C ILE A 393 -2.52 -4.31 -4.29
N HIS A 394 -3.83 -4.11 -4.17
CA HIS A 394 -4.44 -2.81 -4.42
C HIS A 394 -3.95 -1.74 -3.45
N ASP A 395 -3.88 -2.04 -2.14
CA ASP A 395 -3.31 -1.14 -1.13
C ASP A 395 -1.85 -0.75 -1.47
N ALA A 396 -1.04 -1.73 -1.89
CA ALA A 396 0.34 -1.49 -2.31
C ALA A 396 0.41 -0.54 -3.52
N ARG A 397 -0.50 -0.70 -4.48
CA ARG A 397 -0.65 0.20 -5.63
C ARG A 397 -0.95 1.63 -5.19
N LEU A 398 -1.93 1.82 -4.31
CA LEU A 398 -2.30 3.15 -3.81
C LEU A 398 -1.13 3.83 -3.10
N VAL A 399 -0.39 3.08 -2.27
CA VAL A 399 0.81 3.61 -1.58
C VAL A 399 1.89 4.02 -2.59
N ARG A 400 2.14 3.23 -3.64
CA ARG A 400 3.11 3.57 -4.69
C ARG A 400 2.69 4.83 -5.44
N GLU A 401 1.42 4.91 -5.88
CA GLU A 401 0.87 6.06 -6.60
C GLU A 401 0.98 7.34 -5.75
N GLU A 402 0.68 7.26 -4.45
CA GLU A 402 0.84 8.39 -3.54
C GLU A 402 2.32 8.83 -3.38
N GLN A 403 3.24 7.86 -3.29
CA GLN A 403 4.68 8.14 -3.22
C GLN A 403 5.20 8.78 -4.50
N GLU A 404 4.79 8.28 -5.67
CA GLU A 404 5.14 8.85 -6.97
C GLU A 404 4.60 10.28 -7.13
N GLU A 405 3.36 10.54 -6.69
CA GLU A 405 2.79 11.88 -6.72
C GLU A 405 3.52 12.85 -5.79
N ARG A 406 3.86 12.40 -4.56
CA ARG A 406 4.66 13.20 -3.62
C ARG A 406 6.05 13.50 -4.18
N ALA A 407 6.70 12.51 -4.79
CA ALA A 407 8.01 12.68 -5.42
C ALA A 407 7.95 13.69 -6.58
N ARG A 408 6.92 13.60 -7.43
CA ARG A 408 6.71 14.55 -8.53
C ARG A 408 6.51 15.98 -8.01
N LYS A 409 5.63 16.17 -7.01
CA LYS A 409 5.40 17.49 -6.41
C LYS A 409 6.68 18.07 -5.77
N ALA A 410 7.46 17.23 -5.09
CA ALA A 410 8.72 17.64 -4.48
C ALA A 410 9.75 18.05 -5.55
N GLU A 411 9.82 17.33 -6.66
CA GLU A 411 10.71 17.66 -7.78
C GLU A 411 10.29 18.97 -8.48
N GLU A 412 8.99 19.17 -8.73
CA GLU A 412 8.47 20.43 -9.30
C GLU A 412 8.78 21.64 -8.39
N GLU A 413 8.62 21.46 -7.07
CA GLU A 413 8.96 22.53 -6.10
C GLU A 413 10.46 22.81 -6.08
N ARG A 414 11.31 21.78 -6.18
CA ARG A 414 12.77 21.92 -6.27
C ARG A 414 13.17 22.70 -7.51
N GLN A 415 12.64 22.35 -8.67
CA GLN A 415 12.90 23.03 -9.94
C GLN A 415 12.46 24.50 -9.88
N ARG A 416 11.28 24.78 -9.32
CA ARG A 416 10.78 26.13 -9.14
C ARG A 416 11.69 26.97 -8.23
N LYS A 417 12.17 26.41 -7.12
CA LYS A 417 13.12 27.07 -6.21
C LYS A 417 14.46 27.34 -6.90
N GLU A 418 14.95 26.38 -7.68
CA GLU A 418 16.20 26.52 -8.42
C GLU A 418 16.10 27.60 -9.51
N GLU A 419 14.99 27.62 -10.26
CA GLU A 419 14.74 28.66 -11.25
C GLU A 419 14.67 30.06 -10.61
N LEU A 420 13.97 30.18 -9.48
CA LEU A 420 13.89 31.45 -8.74
C LEU A 420 15.28 31.91 -8.26
N ARG A 421 16.07 30.97 -7.71
CA ARG A 421 17.46 31.21 -7.29
C ARG A 421 18.34 31.64 -8.46
N ARG A 422 18.19 30.99 -9.61
CA ARG A 422 18.92 31.35 -10.83
C ARG A 422 18.57 32.77 -11.32
N ARG A 423 17.28 33.12 -11.31
CA ARG A 423 16.82 34.48 -11.65
C ARG A 423 17.37 35.53 -10.68
N TYR A 424 17.29 35.24 -9.38
CA TYR A 424 17.82 36.11 -8.33
C TYR A 424 19.35 36.35 -8.50
N ASN A 425 20.12 35.28 -8.66
CA ASN A 425 21.57 35.38 -8.81
C ASN A 425 21.95 36.22 -10.06
N LYS A 426 21.28 35.98 -11.18
CA LYS A 426 21.49 36.75 -12.41
C LYS A 426 21.21 38.23 -12.20
N GLU A 427 20.14 38.57 -11.50
CA GLU A 427 19.80 39.96 -11.21
C GLU A 427 20.75 40.57 -10.20
N ALA A 428 21.19 39.85 -9.19
CA ALA A 428 22.20 40.27 -8.24
C ALA A 428 23.54 40.62 -8.95
N GLU A 429 23.99 39.73 -9.86
CA GLU A 429 25.20 39.96 -10.66
C GLU A 429 25.09 41.21 -11.50
N ARG A 430 23.97 41.43 -12.19
CA ARG A 430 23.71 42.61 -13.00
C ARG A 430 23.69 43.88 -12.15
N THR A 431 23.04 43.82 -10.99
CA THR A 431 22.94 44.93 -10.06
C THR A 431 24.32 45.29 -9.48
N THR A 432 25.11 44.31 -9.09
CA THR A 432 26.48 44.51 -8.60
C THR A 432 27.36 45.12 -9.68
N ALA A 433 27.29 44.63 -10.92
CA ALA A 433 28.02 45.21 -12.04
C ALA A 433 27.64 46.69 -12.28
N LEU A 434 26.35 47.01 -12.18
CA LEU A 434 25.89 48.41 -12.31
C LEU A 434 26.45 49.32 -11.20
N VAL A 435 26.45 48.86 -9.95
CA VAL A 435 27.03 49.59 -8.81
C VAL A 435 28.51 49.83 -9.02
N ASN A 436 29.26 48.82 -9.46
CA ASN A 436 30.68 48.89 -9.76
C ASN A 436 31.00 49.91 -10.90
N MET A 437 30.12 49.97 -11.90
CA MET A 437 30.22 50.98 -12.98
C MET A 437 29.94 52.39 -12.45
N ALA A 438 28.96 52.57 -11.58
CA ALA A 438 28.63 53.86 -10.98
C ALA A 438 29.77 54.40 -10.07
N GLU A 439 30.47 53.50 -9.34
CA GLU A 439 31.66 53.89 -8.56
C GLU A 439 32.83 54.35 -9.43
N ASP A 440 33.09 53.64 -10.54
CA ASP A 440 34.10 54.07 -11.52
C ASP A 440 33.74 55.42 -12.13
N TYR A 441 32.49 55.68 -12.53
CA TYR A 441 32.01 56.94 -13.00
C TYR A 441 32.21 58.05 -11.96
N HIS A 442 31.88 57.77 -10.69
CA HIS A 442 32.10 58.75 -9.60
C HIS A 442 33.60 59.10 -9.44
N THR A 443 34.49 58.11 -9.59
CA THR A 443 35.93 58.31 -9.57
C THR A 443 36.38 59.24 -10.74
N ALA A 444 35.89 59.00 -11.95
CA ALA A 444 36.13 59.87 -13.11
C ALA A 444 35.68 61.29 -12.86
N CYS A 445 34.50 61.53 -12.30
CA CYS A 445 33.97 62.79 -11.93
C CYS A 445 34.85 63.54 -10.91
N LYS A 446 35.37 62.86 -9.90
CA LYS A 446 36.29 63.39 -8.90
C LYS A 446 37.61 63.88 -9.55
N ILE A 447 38.19 63.09 -10.44
CA ILE A 447 39.40 63.41 -11.15
C ILE A 447 39.16 64.64 -12.01
N ARG A 448 38.08 64.75 -12.79
CA ARG A 448 37.73 65.89 -13.62
C ARG A 448 37.52 67.15 -12.79
N ALA A 449 36.87 67.09 -11.63
CA ALA A 449 36.67 68.17 -10.71
C ALA A 449 38.01 68.72 -10.18
N MET A 450 38.96 67.82 -9.82
CA MET A 450 40.32 68.20 -9.40
C MET A 450 41.09 68.84 -10.51
N VAL A 451 41.06 68.25 -11.71
CA VAL A 451 41.73 68.84 -12.91
C VAL A 451 41.19 70.22 -13.23
N ASN A 452 39.88 70.45 -13.19
CA ASN A 452 39.27 71.76 -13.41
C ASN A 452 39.71 72.79 -12.35
N ALA A 453 39.84 72.42 -11.09
CA ALA A 453 40.36 73.30 -10.04
C ALA A 453 41.82 73.64 -10.25
N MET A 454 42.64 72.72 -10.79
CA MET A 454 44.04 72.98 -11.15
C MET A 454 44.14 73.97 -12.32
N LYS A 455 43.33 73.80 -13.35
CA LYS A 455 43.28 74.75 -14.52
C LYS A 455 42.93 76.16 -14.18
N GLN A 456 42.29 76.42 -13.04
CA GLN A 456 41.96 77.78 -12.56
C GLN A 456 43.15 78.54 -11.93
N LYS A 457 44.27 77.83 -11.69
CA LYS A 457 45.49 78.43 -11.15
C LYS A 457 46.39 78.89 -12.30
N GLU A 458 46.38 80.15 -12.69
CA GLU A 458 47.27 80.70 -13.69
C GLU A 458 48.40 81.49 -13.02
N PRO A 459 49.65 81.36 -13.56
CA PRO A 459 50.12 80.62 -14.72
C PRO A 459 50.49 79.16 -14.38
N LEU A 460 50.18 78.18 -15.30
CA LEU A 460 50.53 76.81 -15.19
C LEU A 460 51.93 76.50 -15.70
N SER A 461 52.73 75.73 -15.00
CA SER A 461 54.00 75.21 -15.47
C SER A 461 53.83 74.15 -16.56
N GLU A 462 54.89 73.83 -17.34
CA GLU A 462 54.87 72.74 -18.31
C GLU A 462 54.61 71.42 -17.67
N GLU A 463 55.14 71.12 -16.45
CA GLU A 463 54.90 69.89 -15.68
C GLU A 463 53.46 69.79 -15.24
N GLU A 464 52.83 70.90 -14.79
CA GLU A 464 51.41 70.92 -14.41
C GLU A 464 50.50 70.68 -15.60
N THR A 465 50.81 71.19 -16.76
CA THR A 465 50.09 71.01 -18.02
C THR A 465 50.16 69.54 -18.46
N ALA A 466 51.33 68.91 -18.38
CA ALA A 466 51.52 67.50 -18.68
C ALA A 466 50.75 66.56 -17.70
N PHE A 467 50.77 66.91 -16.40
CA PHE A 467 50.00 66.19 -15.38
C PHE A 467 48.47 66.29 -15.62
N ILE A 468 47.98 67.51 -15.97
CA ILE A 468 46.56 67.71 -16.29
C ILE A 468 46.15 66.84 -17.47
N SER A 469 46.89 66.82 -18.56
CA SER A 469 46.58 65.99 -19.73
C SER A 469 46.59 64.45 -19.39
N TRP A 470 47.57 64.04 -18.59
CA TRP A 470 47.61 62.66 -18.11
C TRP A 470 46.41 62.30 -17.22
N ALA A 471 46.03 63.17 -16.29
CA ALA A 471 44.88 62.95 -15.38
C ALA A 471 43.55 62.95 -16.12
N GLU A 472 43.37 63.78 -17.19
CA GLU A 472 42.19 63.70 -18.05
C GLU A 472 42.09 62.36 -18.76
N GLY A 473 43.16 61.82 -19.31
CA GLY A 473 43.20 60.53 -19.91
C GLY A 473 42.85 59.39 -18.89
N LYS A 474 43.27 59.54 -17.63
CA LYS A 474 42.87 58.64 -16.56
C LYS A 474 41.41 58.79 -16.18
N ALA A 475 40.85 59.99 -16.16
CA ALA A 475 39.41 60.18 -15.94
C ALA A 475 38.56 59.47 -17.02
N ASP A 476 39.00 59.58 -18.29
CA ASP A 476 38.31 58.95 -19.41
C ASP A 476 38.46 57.37 -19.34
N TRP A 477 39.54 56.87 -18.81
CA TRP A 477 39.74 55.45 -18.55
C TRP A 477 38.85 54.92 -17.41
N PHE A 478 38.57 55.72 -16.37
CA PHE A 478 37.64 55.38 -15.29
C PHE A 478 36.18 55.58 -15.69
N ASP A 479 35.87 56.33 -16.71
CA ASP A 479 34.52 56.68 -17.10
C ASP A 479 33.89 55.54 -17.94
N PRO A 480 32.90 54.78 -17.42
CA PRO A 480 32.26 53.72 -18.16
C PRO A 480 31.47 54.20 -19.39
N THR A 481 31.12 55.44 -19.47
CA THR A 481 30.42 56.07 -20.64
C THR A 481 31.35 56.39 -21.80
N ILE A 482 32.66 56.56 -21.54
CA ILE A 482 33.72 56.80 -22.52
C ILE A 482 34.53 55.54 -22.75
N ALA A 483 34.84 54.80 -21.67
CA ALA A 483 35.59 53.55 -21.65
C ALA A 483 36.89 53.62 -22.48
N ALA A 484 37.67 54.68 -22.31
CA ALA A 484 38.91 54.84 -23.03
C ALA A 484 39.93 53.78 -22.69
N LYS A 485 40.69 53.31 -23.69
CA LYS A 485 41.79 52.39 -23.49
C LYS A 485 43.06 53.15 -23.06
N ASP A 486 43.60 52.76 -21.89
CA ASP A 486 44.85 53.32 -21.43
C ASP A 486 46.04 52.59 -22.08
N PRO A 487 47.11 53.35 -22.54
CA PRO A 487 48.29 52.75 -23.19
C PRO A 487 49.06 51.75 -22.32
N CYS A 488 49.04 51.92 -20.99
CA CYS A 488 49.79 51.08 -20.04
C CYS A 488 48.90 50.13 -19.30
N LEU A 489 47.68 50.55 -18.91
CA LEU A 489 46.75 49.76 -18.09
C LEU A 489 45.71 48.94 -18.91
N GLY A 490 45.67 49.23 -20.21
CA GLY A 490 44.71 48.51 -21.07
C GLY A 490 43.27 48.97 -20.87
N THR A 491 42.32 48.08 -21.14
CA THR A 491 40.86 48.31 -21.00
C THR A 491 40.41 47.97 -19.59
N ARG A 492 39.64 48.83 -18.94
CA ARG A 492 39.07 48.62 -17.62
C ARG A 492 37.74 47.84 -17.73
N ASN A 493 37.60 46.76 -16.95
CA ASN A 493 36.31 46.10 -16.80
C ASN A 493 35.52 46.81 -15.70
N HIS A 494 34.67 47.75 -16.06
CA HIS A 494 33.92 48.57 -15.12
C HIS A 494 32.92 47.78 -14.26
N GLY A 495 32.38 46.70 -14.79
CA GLY A 495 31.43 45.82 -14.07
C GLY A 495 32.09 44.85 -13.09
N ALA A 496 33.41 44.69 -13.13
CA ALA A 496 34.13 43.77 -12.23
C ALA A 496 34.15 44.29 -10.79
N ASP A 497 34.34 43.37 -9.83
CA ASP A 497 34.41 43.70 -8.41
C ASP A 497 35.67 44.58 -8.09
N ALA A 498 35.59 45.31 -6.99
CA ALA A 498 36.67 46.23 -6.57
C ALA A 498 38.03 45.52 -6.43
N LYS A 499 38.03 44.25 -5.96
CA LYS A 499 39.26 43.43 -5.84
C LYS A 499 39.88 43.09 -7.19
N ASP A 500 39.08 42.86 -8.21
CA ASP A 500 39.54 42.50 -9.56
C ASP A 500 39.99 43.76 -10.36
N LYS A 501 39.50 44.92 -9.94
CA LYS A 501 39.87 46.25 -10.51
C LYS A 501 41.07 46.89 -9.80
N GLU A 502 41.58 46.26 -8.73
CA GLU A 502 42.69 46.77 -7.95
C GLU A 502 43.99 46.83 -8.80
N LEU A 503 44.63 47.99 -8.87
CA LEU A 503 45.91 48.16 -9.56
C LEU A 503 47.03 47.54 -8.70
N LYS A 504 47.47 46.34 -9.04
CA LYS A 504 48.57 45.63 -8.37
C LYS A 504 49.88 46.03 -9.00
N ARG A 505 50.94 46.32 -8.15
CA ARG A 505 52.33 46.50 -8.63
C ARG A 505 52.85 45.12 -9.01
N GLU A 506 53.11 44.92 -10.32
CA GLU A 506 53.82 43.71 -10.77
C GLU A 506 55.32 43.88 -10.50
N TRP A 507 55.84 43.03 -9.64
CA TRP A 507 57.29 42.91 -9.43
C TRP A 507 57.82 41.96 -10.49
N TRP A 508 58.33 42.51 -11.59
CA TRP A 508 59.10 41.74 -12.55
C TRP A 508 60.39 41.23 -11.88
N ARG A 509 60.51 39.92 -11.74
CA ARG A 509 61.83 39.33 -11.42
C ARG A 509 62.63 39.38 -12.72
N TRP A 510 63.69 40.20 -12.72
CA TRP A 510 64.74 40.17 -13.71
C TRP A 510 65.59 38.90 -13.53
#